data_66ca5fcd1d70f769fe708443ea7e137b
#
_entry.id   66ca5fcd1d70f769fe708443ea7e137b
#
_cell.length_a   1.000
_cell.length_b   1.000
_cell.length_c   1.000
_cell.angle_alpha   90.00
_cell.angle_beta   90.00
_cell.angle_gamma   90.00
#
_symmetry.space_group_name_H-M   'P 1'
#
loop_
_entity.id
_entity.type
_entity.pdbx_description
1 polymer ?
#
loop_
_entity_poly.entity_id
_entity_poly.type
_entity_poly.pdbx_seq_one_letter_code
_entity_poly.pdbx_strand_id
1 'polypeptide(L)'
;DLKVGVVDIGRLLADSPQAKAAQIAIESEFGPQQRELENRENELKARSEKAQRDSVAMSDAEREKLEKELRDARRDLDRREQEFRDDAQAKSRVETQRVNKVIFEEIKAYSKANGFDLVLTGGLQGGVLDYRESLDVTTAVLAQLQAKYKPAAAQPMPQPKPPAKSN
;
A
#
# COMPACT_ATOMS: atom_id res chain seq x y z
N ASP A 1 -10.77 42.16 -6.82
CA ASP A 1 -11.01 41.33 -5.64
C ASP A 1 -10.24 40.02 -5.77
N LEU A 2 -9.57 39.62 -4.70
CA LEU A 2 -8.81 38.39 -4.64
C LEU A 2 -9.75 37.18 -4.66
N LYS A 3 -9.57 36.27 -5.62
CA LYS A 3 -10.34 35.02 -5.72
C LYS A 3 -9.61 33.91 -5.00
N VAL A 4 -10.17 33.48 -3.87
CA VAL A 4 -9.59 32.44 -3.01
C VAL A 4 -10.45 31.17 -3.05
N GLY A 5 -9.78 30.00 -3.14
CA GLY A 5 -10.39 28.69 -2.98
C GLY A 5 -9.78 27.93 -1.81
N VAL A 6 -10.52 26.98 -1.28
CA VAL A 6 -10.04 26.04 -0.26
C VAL A 6 -10.29 24.61 -0.73
N VAL A 7 -9.29 23.75 -0.57
CA VAL A 7 -9.36 22.36 -0.95
C VAL A 7 -8.99 21.44 0.21
N ASP A 8 -9.77 20.39 0.43
CA ASP A 8 -9.45 19.33 1.36
C ASP A 8 -8.71 18.21 0.65
N ILE A 9 -7.37 18.20 0.79
CA ILE A 9 -6.50 17.21 0.16
C ILE A 9 -6.77 15.81 0.73
N GLY A 10 -7.09 15.70 2.02
CA GLY A 10 -7.43 14.42 2.65
C GLY A 10 -8.65 13.78 1.98
N ARG A 11 -9.67 14.56 1.68
CA ARG A 11 -10.85 14.09 0.95
C ARG A 11 -10.52 13.68 -0.49
N LEU A 12 -9.68 14.43 -1.19
CA LEU A 12 -9.22 14.05 -2.53
C LEU A 12 -8.43 12.73 -2.52
N LEU A 13 -7.58 12.53 -1.53
CA LEU A 13 -6.84 11.26 -1.33
C LEU A 13 -7.76 10.09 -0.97
N ALA A 14 -8.85 10.32 -0.24
CA ALA A 14 -9.79 9.28 0.12
C ALA A 14 -10.72 8.89 -1.06
N ASP A 15 -11.19 9.87 -1.82
CA ASP A 15 -12.31 9.70 -2.75
C ASP A 15 -11.90 9.64 -4.23
N SER A 16 -10.69 10.10 -4.59
CA SER A 16 -10.25 10.10 -5.99
C SER A 16 -10.06 8.69 -6.54
N PRO A 17 -10.44 8.42 -7.78
CA PRO A 17 -10.23 7.12 -8.40
C PRO A 17 -8.74 6.79 -8.57
N GLN A 18 -7.87 7.79 -8.71
CA GLN A 18 -6.43 7.62 -8.77
C GLN A 18 -5.86 7.07 -7.46
N ALA A 19 -6.30 7.58 -6.32
CA ALA A 19 -5.89 7.08 -5.00
C ALA A 19 -6.43 5.67 -4.74
N LYS A 20 -7.69 5.41 -5.09
CA LYS A 20 -8.30 4.08 -4.97
C LYS A 20 -7.59 3.05 -5.85
N ALA A 21 -7.24 3.40 -7.07
CA ALA A 21 -6.49 2.53 -7.97
C ALA A 21 -5.10 2.21 -7.45
N ALA A 22 -4.41 3.17 -6.84
CA ALA A 22 -3.11 2.96 -6.21
C ALA A 22 -3.20 1.96 -5.04
N GLN A 23 -4.22 2.09 -4.20
CA GLN A 23 -4.46 1.15 -3.10
C GLN A 23 -4.75 -0.26 -3.62
N ILE A 24 -5.62 -0.41 -4.62
CA ILE A 24 -5.93 -1.71 -5.24
C ILE A 24 -4.66 -2.34 -5.83
N ALA A 25 -3.80 -1.55 -6.48
CA ALA A 25 -2.54 -2.06 -7.04
C ALA A 25 -1.60 -2.60 -5.95
N ILE A 26 -1.49 -1.92 -4.82
CA ILE A 26 -0.70 -2.39 -3.66
C ILE A 26 -1.28 -3.67 -3.08
N GLU A 27 -2.59 -3.72 -2.85
CA GLU A 27 -3.27 -4.91 -2.33
C GLU A 27 -3.16 -6.12 -3.27
N SER A 28 -3.25 -5.90 -4.58
CA SER A 28 -3.09 -6.96 -5.59
C SER A 28 -1.68 -7.52 -5.63
N GLU A 29 -0.67 -6.66 -5.48
CA GLU A 29 0.74 -7.07 -5.53
C GLU A 29 1.18 -7.77 -4.24
N PHE A 30 0.81 -7.26 -3.08
CA PHE A 30 1.29 -7.71 -1.78
C PHE A 30 0.33 -8.64 -1.04
N GLY A 31 -0.96 -8.63 -1.35
CA GLY A 31 -1.95 -9.48 -0.69
C GLY A 31 -1.65 -10.98 -0.76
N PRO A 32 -1.27 -11.55 -1.91
CA PRO A 32 -0.86 -12.96 -2.00
C PRO A 32 0.36 -13.30 -1.15
N GLN A 33 1.36 -12.41 -1.12
CA GLN A 33 2.59 -12.59 -0.33
C GLN A 33 2.29 -12.54 1.16
N GLN A 34 1.43 -11.63 1.59
CA GLN A 34 0.99 -11.54 2.98
C GLN A 34 0.32 -12.85 3.42
N ARG A 35 -0.61 -13.37 2.63
CA ARG A 35 -1.28 -14.65 2.93
C ARG A 35 -0.31 -15.83 2.99
N GLU A 36 0.70 -15.84 2.12
CA GLU A 36 1.74 -16.86 2.16
C GLU A 36 2.55 -16.80 3.46
N LEU A 37 2.93 -15.60 3.89
CA LEU A 37 3.66 -15.40 5.16
C LEU A 37 2.82 -15.83 6.37
N GLU A 38 1.55 -15.46 6.41
CA GLU A 38 0.61 -15.89 7.46
C GLU A 38 0.47 -17.43 7.51
N ASN A 39 0.39 -18.09 6.37
CA ASN A 39 0.35 -19.55 6.29
C ASN A 39 1.65 -20.18 6.82
N ARG A 40 2.80 -19.64 6.43
CA ARG A 40 4.11 -20.11 6.92
C ARG A 40 4.27 -19.92 8.42
N GLU A 41 3.80 -18.81 8.96
CA GLU A 41 3.79 -18.56 10.40
C GLU A 41 2.92 -19.60 11.14
N ASN A 42 1.72 -19.85 10.66
CA ASN A 42 0.80 -20.84 11.22
C ASN A 42 1.39 -22.26 11.14
N GLU A 43 2.00 -22.65 10.02
CA GLU A 43 2.68 -23.93 9.86
C GLU A 43 3.85 -24.09 10.83
N LEU A 44 4.67 -23.05 10.98
CA LEU A 44 5.80 -23.05 11.90
C LEU A 44 5.34 -23.17 13.36
N LYS A 45 4.29 -22.45 13.72
CA LYS A 45 3.67 -22.55 15.04
C LYS A 45 3.17 -23.95 15.31
N ALA A 46 2.44 -24.57 14.38
CA ALA A 46 1.93 -25.94 14.51
C ALA A 46 3.07 -26.96 14.64
N ARG A 47 4.14 -26.82 13.83
CA ARG A 47 5.34 -27.66 13.94
C ARG A 47 6.04 -27.51 15.28
N SER A 48 6.16 -26.29 15.79
CA SER A 48 6.76 -25.99 17.08
C SER A 48 5.98 -26.63 18.24
N GLU A 49 4.66 -26.50 18.22
CA GLU A 49 3.77 -27.11 19.22
C GLU A 49 3.83 -28.64 19.18
N LYS A 50 3.85 -29.24 17.97
CA LYS A 50 4.01 -30.69 17.80
C LYS A 50 5.36 -31.16 18.30
N ALA A 51 6.44 -30.48 17.99
CA ALA A 51 7.78 -30.77 18.46
C ALA A 51 7.86 -30.75 19.99
N GLN A 52 7.21 -29.82 20.64
CA GLN A 52 7.17 -29.72 22.09
C GLN A 52 6.45 -30.92 22.72
N ARG A 53 5.33 -31.37 22.13
CA ARG A 53 4.60 -32.55 22.59
C ARG A 53 5.38 -33.86 22.39
N ASP A 54 6.05 -34.00 21.24
CA ASP A 54 6.75 -35.20 20.85
C ASP A 54 8.16 -35.30 21.46
N SER A 55 8.69 -34.22 22.02
CA SER A 55 10.05 -34.16 22.56
C SER A 55 10.35 -35.15 23.65
N VAL A 56 9.35 -35.55 24.42
CA VAL A 56 9.48 -36.53 25.54
C VAL A 56 9.87 -37.93 25.02
N ALA A 57 9.43 -38.28 23.81
CA ALA A 57 9.69 -39.61 23.19
C ALA A 57 10.93 -39.60 22.26
N MET A 58 11.57 -38.43 22.05
CA MET A 58 12.71 -38.30 21.17
C MET A 58 14.06 -38.54 21.89
N SER A 59 15.02 -39.07 21.14
CA SER A 59 16.42 -39.07 21.56
C SER A 59 16.99 -37.64 21.59
N ASP A 60 18.09 -37.43 22.31
CA ASP A 60 18.75 -36.12 22.38
C ASP A 60 19.20 -35.63 20.98
N ALA A 61 19.70 -36.52 20.14
CA ALA A 61 20.11 -36.19 18.77
C ALA A 61 18.94 -35.79 17.88
N GLU A 62 17.81 -36.49 17.99
CA GLU A 62 16.57 -36.14 17.26
C GLU A 62 16.01 -34.78 17.70
N ARG A 63 16.04 -34.53 19.01
CA ARG A 63 15.61 -33.27 19.59
C ARG A 63 16.47 -32.10 19.12
N GLU A 64 17.78 -32.24 19.17
CA GLU A 64 18.74 -31.21 18.72
C GLU A 64 18.56 -30.88 17.23
N LYS A 65 18.39 -31.91 16.40
CA LYS A 65 18.13 -31.75 14.97
C LYS A 65 16.86 -30.98 14.71
N LEU A 66 15.76 -31.34 15.38
CA LEU A 66 14.46 -30.70 15.24
C LEU A 66 14.50 -29.23 15.71
N GLU A 67 15.14 -28.95 16.84
CA GLU A 67 15.30 -27.60 17.34
C GLU A 67 16.11 -26.73 16.37
N LYS A 68 17.13 -27.29 15.73
CA LYS A 68 17.91 -26.59 14.69
C LYS A 68 17.02 -26.26 13.49
N GLU A 69 16.26 -27.24 12.99
CA GLU A 69 15.34 -27.03 11.86
C GLU A 69 14.29 -25.94 12.15
N LEU A 70 13.74 -25.91 13.36
CA LEU A 70 12.78 -24.89 13.78
C LEU A 70 13.42 -23.51 13.89
N ARG A 71 14.64 -23.42 14.42
CA ARG A 71 15.38 -22.15 14.48
C ARG A 71 15.68 -21.61 13.06
N ASP A 72 16.10 -22.48 12.16
CA ASP A 72 16.41 -22.10 10.78
C ASP A 72 15.14 -21.68 10.03
N ALA A 73 14.03 -22.38 10.22
CA ALA A 73 12.73 -22.00 9.66
C ALA A 73 12.23 -20.67 10.20
N ARG A 74 12.44 -20.39 11.49
CA ARG A 74 12.09 -19.09 12.10
C ARG A 74 12.89 -17.95 11.51
N ARG A 75 14.19 -18.13 11.37
CA ARG A 75 15.07 -17.11 10.75
C ARG A 75 14.72 -16.84 9.30
N ASP A 76 14.36 -17.89 8.54
CA ASP A 76 13.93 -17.70 7.15
C ASP A 76 12.61 -16.93 7.08
N LEU A 77 11.65 -17.22 7.96
CA LEU A 77 10.38 -16.51 8.06
C LEU A 77 10.61 -15.03 8.42
N ASP A 78 11.38 -14.76 9.47
CA ASP A 78 11.69 -13.40 9.92
C ASP A 78 12.34 -12.57 8.80
N ARG A 79 13.25 -13.17 8.03
CA ARG A 79 13.87 -12.52 6.87
C ARG A 79 12.85 -12.20 5.78
N ARG A 80 11.97 -13.14 5.43
CA ARG A 80 10.91 -12.94 4.42
C ARG A 80 9.91 -11.88 4.84
N GLU A 81 9.54 -11.84 6.11
CA GLU A 81 8.67 -10.80 6.65
C GLU A 81 9.31 -9.43 6.59
N GLN A 82 10.62 -9.33 6.85
CA GLN A 82 11.33 -8.06 6.74
C GLN A 82 11.41 -7.59 5.29
N GLU A 83 11.79 -8.47 4.36
CA GLU A 83 11.80 -8.17 2.91
C GLU A 83 10.42 -7.70 2.43
N PHE A 84 9.35 -8.41 2.83
CA PHE A 84 7.97 -8.02 2.51
C PHE A 84 7.62 -6.62 3.03
N ARG A 85 7.94 -6.32 4.29
CA ARG A 85 7.68 -4.99 4.87
C ARG A 85 8.42 -3.89 4.12
N ASP A 86 9.67 -4.12 3.80
CA ASP A 86 10.51 -3.15 3.08
C ASP A 86 9.99 -2.90 1.67
N ASP A 87 9.63 -3.94 0.95
CA ASP A 87 9.11 -3.85 -0.43
C ASP A 87 7.72 -3.18 -0.45
N ALA A 88 6.82 -3.58 0.45
CA ALA A 88 5.49 -2.98 0.56
C ALA A 88 5.56 -1.49 0.93
N GLN A 89 6.45 -1.13 1.85
CA GLN A 89 6.65 0.26 2.24
C GLN A 89 7.25 1.09 1.09
N ALA A 90 8.21 0.55 0.36
CA ALA A 90 8.80 1.22 -0.80
C ALA A 90 7.76 1.45 -1.89
N LYS A 91 6.94 0.46 -2.21
CA LYS A 91 5.85 0.57 -3.17
C LYS A 91 4.80 1.59 -2.74
N SER A 92 4.36 1.53 -1.49
CA SER A 92 3.39 2.47 -0.92
C SER A 92 3.89 3.91 -1.03
N ARG A 93 5.17 4.15 -0.76
CA ARG A 93 5.78 5.47 -0.87
C ARG A 93 5.76 5.99 -2.31
N VAL A 94 6.15 5.15 -3.27
CA VAL A 94 6.13 5.52 -4.70
C VAL A 94 4.72 5.83 -5.17
N GLU A 95 3.75 5.00 -4.84
CA GLU A 95 2.35 5.21 -5.22
C GLU A 95 1.75 6.47 -4.57
N THR A 96 2.05 6.72 -3.30
CA THR A 96 1.61 7.95 -2.61
C THR A 96 2.18 9.20 -3.28
N GLN A 97 3.46 9.20 -3.63
CA GLN A 97 4.09 10.32 -4.33
C GLN A 97 3.45 10.55 -5.70
N ARG A 98 3.17 9.48 -6.44
CA ARG A 98 2.51 9.56 -7.74
C ARG A 98 1.11 10.15 -7.65
N VAL A 99 0.30 9.68 -6.70
CA VAL A 99 -1.06 10.17 -6.46
C VAL A 99 -1.05 11.64 -6.03
N ASN A 100 -0.17 11.99 -5.07
CA ASN A 100 -0.02 13.37 -4.63
C ASN A 100 0.31 14.31 -5.80
N LYS A 101 1.25 13.90 -6.66
CA LYS A 101 1.61 14.68 -7.84
C LYS A 101 0.42 14.93 -8.75
N VAL A 102 -0.36 13.89 -9.06
CA VAL A 102 -1.56 14.00 -9.91
C VAL A 102 -2.59 14.94 -9.28
N ILE A 103 -2.84 14.83 -7.98
CA ILE A 103 -3.80 15.68 -7.26
C ILE A 103 -3.32 17.16 -7.27
N PHE A 104 -2.05 17.42 -6.96
CA PHE A 104 -1.50 18.78 -6.99
C PHE A 104 -1.54 19.42 -8.38
N GLU A 105 -1.22 18.64 -9.41
CA GLU A 105 -1.31 19.11 -10.80
C GLU A 105 -2.75 19.45 -11.18
N GLU A 106 -3.72 18.66 -10.75
CA GLU A 106 -5.14 18.95 -11.00
C GLU A 106 -5.63 20.19 -10.25
N ILE A 107 -5.24 20.36 -8.98
CA ILE A 107 -5.56 21.58 -8.22
C ILE A 107 -5.02 22.81 -8.94
N LYS A 108 -3.78 22.76 -9.43
CA LYS A 108 -3.17 23.86 -10.19
C LYS A 108 -3.90 24.13 -11.51
N ALA A 109 -4.25 23.07 -12.24
CA ALA A 109 -4.98 23.19 -13.50
C ALA A 109 -6.36 23.80 -13.29
N TYR A 110 -7.08 23.32 -12.27
CA TYR A 110 -8.40 23.85 -11.90
C TYR A 110 -8.31 25.31 -11.45
N SER A 111 -7.34 25.66 -10.61
CA SER A 111 -7.11 27.02 -10.15
C SER A 111 -6.88 27.97 -11.33
N LYS A 112 -6.00 27.60 -12.24
CA LYS A 112 -5.68 28.40 -13.43
C LYS A 112 -6.88 28.55 -14.36
N ALA A 113 -7.59 27.48 -14.65
CA ALA A 113 -8.75 27.47 -15.55
C ALA A 113 -9.92 28.30 -15.02
N ASN A 114 -10.06 28.43 -13.70
CA ASN A 114 -11.14 29.15 -13.05
C ASN A 114 -10.72 30.53 -12.48
N GLY A 115 -9.50 30.96 -12.74
CA GLY A 115 -9.02 32.29 -12.35
C GLY A 115 -8.90 32.49 -10.84
N PHE A 116 -8.50 31.48 -10.10
CA PHE A 116 -8.17 31.62 -8.67
C PHE A 116 -6.81 32.24 -8.50
N ASP A 117 -6.72 33.26 -7.63
CA ASP A 117 -5.46 33.88 -7.24
C ASP A 117 -4.72 33.11 -6.18
N LEU A 118 -5.46 32.37 -5.34
CA LEU A 118 -4.93 31.60 -4.24
C LEU A 118 -5.82 30.38 -3.96
N VAL A 119 -5.21 29.21 -3.77
CA VAL A 119 -5.87 28.01 -3.24
C VAL A 119 -5.14 27.55 -1.99
N LEU A 120 -5.88 27.43 -0.90
CA LEU A 120 -5.40 27.04 0.42
C LEU A 120 -5.82 25.60 0.75
N THR A 121 -5.07 24.94 1.61
CA THR A 121 -5.42 23.64 2.15
C THR A 121 -6.29 23.77 3.38
N GLY A 122 -7.51 23.23 3.32
CA GLY A 122 -8.44 23.10 4.44
C GLY A 122 -8.39 21.72 5.10
N GLY A 123 -9.30 21.50 6.04
CA GLY A 123 -9.41 20.25 6.78
C GLY A 123 -8.51 20.17 8.01
N LEU A 124 -8.55 19.03 8.71
CA LEU A 124 -7.85 18.84 10.00
C LEU A 124 -6.32 18.98 9.92
N GLN A 125 -5.74 18.76 8.76
CA GLN A 125 -4.30 18.87 8.53
C GLN A 125 -3.90 20.12 7.74
N GLY A 126 -4.89 20.92 7.34
CA GLY A 126 -4.69 22.17 6.63
C GLY A 126 -4.49 23.34 7.57
N GLY A 127 -3.93 24.43 7.04
CA GLY A 127 -3.74 25.66 7.81
C GLY A 127 -5.01 26.52 7.98
N VAL A 128 -6.13 26.13 7.37
CA VAL A 128 -7.40 26.87 7.40
C VAL A 128 -8.38 26.18 8.33
N LEU A 129 -8.72 26.87 9.43
CA LEU A 129 -9.57 26.30 10.48
C LEU A 129 -11.07 26.42 10.15
N ASP A 130 -11.46 27.50 9.48
CA ASP A 130 -12.84 27.76 9.12
C ASP A 130 -12.92 28.57 7.83
N TYR A 131 -13.90 28.25 6.99
CA TYR A 131 -14.15 28.95 5.74
C TYR A 131 -15.60 28.71 5.28
N ARG A 132 -16.10 29.61 4.46
CA ARG A 132 -17.42 29.47 3.88
C ARG A 132 -17.43 28.34 2.86
N GLU A 133 -18.49 27.56 2.84
CA GLU A 133 -18.68 26.46 1.87
C GLU A 133 -18.52 26.92 0.41
N SER A 134 -18.87 28.18 0.11
CA SER A 134 -18.69 28.75 -1.23
C SER A 134 -17.23 28.88 -1.68
N LEU A 135 -16.27 28.78 -0.76
CA LEU A 135 -14.84 28.77 -1.06
C LEU A 135 -14.30 27.36 -1.27
N ASP A 136 -15.06 26.33 -0.89
CA ASP A 136 -14.66 24.93 -1.02
C ASP A 136 -14.71 24.48 -2.48
N VAL A 137 -13.56 24.18 -3.05
CA VAL A 137 -13.42 23.69 -4.42
C VAL A 137 -13.15 22.18 -4.50
N THR A 138 -13.19 21.48 -3.36
CA THR A 138 -12.84 20.06 -3.27
C THR A 138 -13.68 19.21 -4.20
N THR A 139 -15.02 19.36 -4.17
CA THR A 139 -15.92 18.58 -5.02
C THR A 139 -15.68 18.85 -6.51
N ALA A 140 -15.40 20.08 -6.89
CA ALA A 140 -15.13 20.45 -8.28
C ALA A 140 -13.79 19.85 -8.77
N VAL A 141 -12.75 19.90 -7.93
CA VAL A 141 -11.46 19.27 -8.25
C VAL A 141 -11.61 17.75 -8.31
N LEU A 142 -12.37 17.14 -7.39
CA LEU A 142 -12.66 15.71 -7.42
C LEU A 142 -13.37 15.29 -8.72
N ALA A 143 -14.33 16.07 -9.18
CA ALA A 143 -15.01 15.84 -10.46
C ALA A 143 -14.04 15.87 -11.66
N GLN A 144 -13.05 16.75 -11.65
CA GLN A 144 -12.00 16.79 -12.67
C GLN A 144 -11.08 15.56 -12.60
N LEU A 145 -10.69 15.13 -11.41
CA LEU A 145 -9.92 13.91 -11.22
C LEU A 145 -10.67 12.68 -11.73
N GLN A 146 -11.98 12.60 -11.49
CA GLN A 146 -12.84 11.53 -11.99
C GLN A 146 -12.96 11.55 -13.51
N ALA A 147 -13.14 12.73 -14.10
CA ALA A 147 -13.27 12.89 -15.55
C ALA A 147 -11.97 12.54 -16.31
N LYS A 148 -10.83 12.81 -15.72
CA LYS A 148 -9.50 12.55 -16.30
C LYS A 148 -8.95 11.16 -15.98
N TYR A 149 -9.60 10.41 -15.09
CA TYR A 149 -9.17 9.07 -14.74
C TYR A 149 -9.32 8.12 -15.92
N LYS A 150 -8.20 7.48 -16.29
CA LYS A 150 -8.18 6.37 -17.23
C LYS A 150 -7.72 5.13 -16.48
N PRO A 151 -8.56 4.09 -16.31
CA PRO A 151 -8.11 2.82 -15.78
C PRO A 151 -6.92 2.32 -16.57
N ALA A 152 -5.85 1.90 -15.90
CA ALA A 152 -4.77 1.18 -16.58
C ALA A 152 -5.41 -0.06 -17.21
N ALA A 153 -5.27 -0.23 -18.53
CA ALA A 153 -5.64 -1.47 -19.18
C ALA A 153 -4.94 -2.59 -18.41
N ALA A 154 -5.69 -3.63 -18.02
CA ALA A 154 -5.17 -4.75 -17.26
C ALA A 154 -3.90 -5.25 -17.96
N GLN A 155 -2.75 -4.94 -17.36
CA GLN A 155 -1.50 -5.51 -17.86
C GLN A 155 -1.60 -7.02 -17.62
N PRO A 156 -1.33 -7.86 -18.64
CA PRO A 156 -1.28 -9.30 -18.42
C PRO A 156 -0.27 -9.56 -17.30
N MET A 157 -0.69 -10.32 -16.30
CA MET A 157 0.21 -10.76 -15.23
C MET A 157 1.47 -11.36 -15.85
N PRO A 158 2.69 -11.04 -15.39
CA PRO A 158 3.89 -11.72 -15.84
C PRO A 158 3.71 -13.21 -15.59
N GLN A 159 3.74 -14.01 -16.64
CA GLN A 159 3.69 -15.46 -16.51
C GLN A 159 4.93 -15.92 -15.71
N PRO A 160 4.78 -16.85 -14.76
CA PRO A 160 5.93 -17.38 -14.04
C PRO A 160 6.91 -18.00 -15.05
N LYS A 161 8.15 -17.56 -14.97
CA LYS A 161 9.24 -18.06 -15.81
C LYS A 161 9.37 -19.58 -15.59
N PRO A 162 9.35 -20.40 -16.65
CA PRO A 162 9.50 -21.85 -16.46
C PRO A 162 10.85 -22.17 -15.82
N PRO A 163 10.93 -23.23 -14.99
CA PRO A 163 12.17 -23.59 -14.33
C PRO A 163 13.25 -23.90 -15.36
N ALA A 164 14.45 -23.34 -15.15
CA ALA A 164 15.61 -23.61 -15.97
C ALA A 164 15.89 -25.11 -15.95
N LYS A 165 15.94 -25.72 -17.14
CA LYS A 165 16.35 -27.11 -17.31
C LYS A 165 17.83 -27.20 -16.86
N SER A 166 18.07 -27.92 -15.76
CA SER A 166 19.44 -28.33 -15.41
C SER A 166 19.93 -29.37 -16.40
N ASN A 167 21.02 -29.07 -17.03
CA ASN A 167 21.83 -30.03 -17.78
C ASN A 167 22.77 -30.72 -16.85
#